data_d254d09de7b0179b15e71dd94dabbade
#
_entry.id   d254d09de7b0179b15e71dd94dabbade
#
_cell.length_a   1.000
_cell.length_b   1.000
_cell.length_c   1.000
_cell.angle_alpha   90.00
_cell.angle_beta   90.00
_cell.angle_gamma   90.00
#
_symmetry.space_group_name_H-M   'P 1'
#
loop_
_entity.id
_entity.type
_entity.pdbx_description
1 polymer ?
#
loop_
_entity_poly.entity_id
_entity_poly.type
_entity_poly.pdbx_seq_one_letter_code
_entity_poly.pdbx_strand_id
1 'polypeptide(L)'
;MKKRCPAGLRGEKEPVRPEKKEKTGLGKKKELVRPAKSEKTEEIREKEVPCGSERGKRGRETREVSEGGEKMQKILIVVDMQNDFIDGALGTPEAVAIVPRVEQKIREFPGKVIFTRDTHGERYLETQEGKHLPVPHCIKGTKGWEICPQLEALREAEAIDKVTFGSEKLGELLQEENRKEQIEDITLVGLCTDICVISNALLLKAFLPETPIIVDASCCAGVTPKSHETALDAMRMCQINIER
;
A
#
# COMPACT_ATOMS: atom_id res chain seq x y z
N MET A 1 -57.03 -46.84 -15.77
CA MET A 1 -56.81 -46.40 -17.16
C MET A 1 -55.44 -45.81 -17.28
N LYS A 2 -54.52 -46.52 -17.91
CA LYS A 2 -53.12 -46.11 -18.15
C LYS A 2 -53.11 -45.24 -19.43
N LYS A 3 -52.52 -44.04 -19.38
CA LYS A 3 -52.13 -43.32 -20.61
C LYS A 3 -50.62 -43.14 -20.63
N ARG A 4 -50.03 -43.63 -21.73
CA ARG A 4 -48.60 -43.66 -22.05
C ARG A 4 -48.14 -42.26 -22.54
N CYS A 5 -46.91 -41.87 -22.17
CA CYS A 5 -46.15 -40.82 -22.86
C CYS A 5 -45.51 -41.35 -24.13
N PRO A 6 -45.41 -40.58 -25.20
CA PRO A 6 -44.52 -40.88 -26.32
C PRO A 6 -43.13 -40.33 -26.12
N ALA A 7 -42.12 -41.15 -26.46
CA ALA A 7 -40.73 -40.79 -26.62
C ALA A 7 -40.52 -40.03 -27.94
N GLY A 8 -39.59 -39.04 -27.95
CA GLY A 8 -39.26 -38.37 -29.17
C GLY A 8 -38.05 -37.46 -29.09
N LEU A 9 -36.95 -37.95 -29.64
CA LEU A 9 -35.89 -37.29 -30.40
C LEU A 9 -34.74 -36.63 -29.61
N ARG A 10 -33.65 -37.37 -29.57
CA ARG A 10 -32.28 -36.91 -29.34
C ARG A 10 -31.79 -36.17 -30.59
N GLY A 11 -31.43 -34.92 -30.46
CA GLY A 11 -30.63 -34.16 -31.42
C GLY A 11 -29.18 -34.19 -31.00
N GLU A 12 -28.35 -34.95 -31.66
CA GLU A 12 -26.89 -34.91 -31.53
C GLU A 12 -26.39 -33.62 -32.16
N LYS A 13 -25.64 -32.83 -31.40
CA LYS A 13 -24.89 -31.67 -31.92
C LYS A 13 -23.46 -32.10 -32.18
N GLU A 14 -23.05 -32.05 -33.43
CA GLU A 14 -21.67 -32.27 -33.87
C GLU A 14 -20.73 -31.19 -33.28
N PRO A 15 -19.45 -31.53 -32.97
CA PRO A 15 -18.47 -30.60 -32.51
C PRO A 15 -17.92 -29.72 -33.65
N VAL A 16 -18.01 -28.41 -33.49
CA VAL A 16 -17.43 -27.42 -34.40
C VAL A 16 -15.92 -27.45 -34.27
N ARG A 17 -15.21 -27.72 -35.38
CA ARG A 17 -13.74 -27.64 -35.46
C ARG A 17 -13.29 -26.17 -35.47
N PRO A 18 -12.18 -25.80 -34.78
CA PRO A 18 -11.61 -24.45 -34.89
C PRO A 18 -10.85 -24.29 -36.21
N GLU A 19 -11.15 -23.21 -36.94
CA GLU A 19 -10.44 -22.78 -38.14
C GLU A 19 -8.97 -22.41 -37.86
N LYS A 20 -8.07 -22.93 -38.69
CA LYS A 20 -6.63 -22.55 -38.72
C LYS A 20 -6.49 -21.17 -39.33
N LYS A 21 -6.02 -20.17 -38.55
CA LYS A 21 -5.55 -18.91 -39.09
C LYS A 21 -4.12 -19.05 -39.63
N GLU A 22 -3.98 -18.74 -40.88
CA GLU A 22 -2.74 -18.69 -41.64
C GLU A 22 -1.78 -17.65 -41.06
N LYS A 23 -0.52 -18.00 -40.99
CA LYS A 23 0.61 -17.10 -40.63
C LYS A 23 1.02 -16.33 -41.88
N THR A 24 0.67 -15.07 -41.99
CA THR A 24 1.33 -14.14 -42.92
C THR A 24 2.54 -13.53 -42.19
N GLY A 25 3.71 -13.94 -42.65
CA GLY A 25 4.98 -13.34 -42.21
C GLY A 25 5.17 -11.96 -42.82
N LEU A 26 5.48 -11.01 -41.99
CA LEU A 26 6.11 -9.76 -42.44
C LEU A 26 7.27 -9.43 -41.50
N GLY A 27 8.46 -9.75 -41.99
CA GLY A 27 9.71 -9.40 -41.32
C GLY A 27 9.90 -7.88 -41.28
N LYS A 28 10.02 -7.33 -40.09
CA LYS A 28 10.59 -6.00 -39.89
C LYS A 28 11.95 -6.12 -39.20
N LYS A 29 12.96 -5.69 -39.94
CA LYS A 29 14.37 -5.57 -39.50
C LYS A 29 14.41 -4.72 -38.23
N LYS A 30 15.03 -5.25 -37.18
CA LYS A 30 15.44 -4.46 -36.00
C LYS A 30 16.64 -3.63 -36.40
N GLU A 31 16.46 -2.34 -36.48
CA GLU A 31 17.55 -1.35 -36.59
C GLU A 31 18.19 -1.19 -35.22
N LEU A 32 19.46 -1.53 -35.13
CA LEU A 32 20.27 -1.40 -33.92
C LEU A 32 20.60 0.09 -33.74
N VAL A 33 19.96 0.78 -32.85
CA VAL A 33 20.36 2.13 -32.42
C VAL A 33 21.60 1.99 -31.55
N ARG A 34 22.76 2.46 -32.06
CA ARG A 34 24.03 2.57 -31.32
C ARG A 34 23.91 3.74 -30.32
N PRO A 35 24.42 3.62 -29.08
CA PRO A 35 24.45 4.75 -28.16
C PRO A 35 25.48 5.79 -28.64
N ALA A 36 25.10 7.06 -28.58
CA ALA A 36 25.93 8.20 -28.86
C ALA A 36 27.08 8.28 -27.85
N LYS A 37 28.27 8.64 -28.38
CA LYS A 37 29.51 8.82 -27.63
C LYS A 37 29.38 9.99 -26.65
N SER A 38 29.86 9.75 -25.43
CA SER A 38 30.07 10.71 -24.36
C SER A 38 30.98 11.87 -24.81
N GLU A 39 30.51 13.09 -24.60
CA GLU A 39 31.38 14.28 -24.63
C GLU A 39 31.69 14.72 -23.20
N LYS A 40 32.99 14.78 -22.97
CA LYS A 40 33.78 15.65 -22.07
C LYS A 40 33.30 15.88 -20.64
N THR A 41 34.00 15.19 -19.75
CA THR A 41 34.24 15.63 -18.36
C THR A 41 35.03 16.92 -18.34
N GLU A 42 34.44 17.99 -17.81
CA GLU A 42 35.19 19.20 -17.40
C GLU A 42 35.84 18.92 -16.04
N GLU A 43 37.17 19.00 -16.01
CA GLU A 43 38.00 19.02 -14.80
C GLU A 43 37.66 20.26 -13.95
N ILE A 44 37.08 20.03 -12.78
CA ILE A 44 36.99 21.08 -11.76
C ILE A 44 38.35 21.14 -11.05
N ARG A 45 39.13 22.18 -11.35
CA ARG A 45 40.37 22.52 -10.66
C ARG A 45 40.06 22.90 -9.21
N GLU A 46 40.59 22.13 -8.29
CA GLU A 46 40.69 22.48 -6.88
C GLU A 46 41.57 23.73 -6.74
N LYS A 47 40.98 24.80 -6.15
CA LYS A 47 41.75 25.96 -5.70
C LYS A 47 42.23 25.69 -4.28
N GLU A 48 43.52 25.51 -4.12
CA GLU A 48 44.19 25.51 -2.82
C GLU A 48 43.98 26.86 -2.10
N VAL A 49 43.51 26.79 -0.86
CA VAL A 49 43.38 27.92 0.06
C VAL A 49 44.64 27.91 0.94
N PRO A 50 45.38 29.02 1.06
CA PRO A 50 46.61 29.03 1.85
C PRO A 50 46.34 28.99 3.37
N CYS A 51 47.10 28.14 4.04
CA CYS A 51 47.18 28.03 5.51
C CYS A 51 47.83 29.28 6.11
N GLY A 52 46.99 30.10 6.78
CA GLY A 52 47.45 31.23 7.61
C GLY A 52 47.40 30.85 9.08
N SER A 53 48.55 30.67 9.69
CA SER A 53 48.70 30.44 11.14
C SER A 53 48.59 31.75 11.88
N GLU A 54 47.51 31.99 12.64
CA GLU A 54 47.48 32.96 13.73
C GLU A 54 46.93 32.32 15.01
N ARG A 55 47.80 32.22 16.01
CA ARG A 55 47.50 31.84 17.39
C ARG A 55 46.77 32.95 18.09
N GLY A 56 45.44 32.89 18.16
CA GLY A 56 44.63 33.70 19.05
C GLY A 56 44.08 32.87 20.19
N LYS A 57 44.60 33.05 21.41
CA LYS A 57 44.00 32.55 22.63
C LYS A 57 42.64 33.22 22.84
N ARG A 58 41.56 32.51 22.72
CA ARG A 58 40.24 32.94 23.21
C ARG A 58 39.59 31.84 24.02
N GLY A 59 38.99 32.30 25.12
CA GLY A 59 38.45 31.53 26.21
C GLY A 59 37.47 30.43 25.75
N ARG A 60 37.53 29.37 26.50
CA ARG A 60 36.64 28.21 26.38
C ARG A 60 35.30 28.60 27.02
N GLU A 61 34.42 29.24 26.24
CA GLU A 61 33.01 29.25 26.59
C GLU A 61 32.47 27.84 26.33
N THR A 62 32.22 27.14 27.41
CA THR A 62 31.41 25.91 27.38
C THR A 62 30.00 26.32 27.03
N ARG A 63 29.67 26.27 25.72
CA ARG A 63 28.27 26.21 25.32
C ARG A 63 27.72 24.93 25.90
N GLU A 64 26.87 25.05 26.90
CA GLU A 64 25.92 23.99 27.24
C GLU A 64 25.13 23.68 25.99
N VAL A 65 25.40 22.54 25.37
CA VAL A 65 24.54 21.96 24.35
C VAL A 65 23.27 21.57 25.10
N SER A 66 22.23 22.37 24.95
CA SER A 66 20.91 22.00 25.39
C SER A 66 20.58 20.72 24.64
N GLU A 67 20.50 19.60 25.34
CA GLU A 67 19.91 18.35 24.87
C GLU A 67 18.39 18.56 24.71
N GLY A 68 18.00 19.41 23.80
CA GLY A 68 16.68 19.43 23.21
C GLY A 68 16.67 18.39 22.10
N GLY A 69 16.58 17.12 22.42
CA GLY A 69 16.30 16.10 21.44
C GLY A 69 15.02 16.50 20.71
N GLU A 70 15.09 16.71 19.39
CA GLU A 70 13.89 16.96 18.57
C GLU A 70 12.93 15.81 18.85
N LYS A 71 11.73 16.16 19.35
CA LYS A 71 10.71 15.18 19.63
C LYS A 71 10.24 14.62 18.28
N MET A 72 10.56 13.36 18.01
CA MET A 72 10.09 12.65 16.83
C MET A 72 8.85 11.83 17.15
N GLN A 73 7.93 11.71 16.20
CA GLN A 73 6.68 10.97 16.38
C GLN A 73 6.68 9.69 15.54
N LYS A 74 6.10 8.63 16.10
CA LYS A 74 5.81 7.37 15.39
C LYS A 74 4.36 7.35 14.92
N ILE A 75 4.12 6.82 13.74
CA ILE A 75 2.78 6.74 13.15
C ILE A 75 2.42 5.29 12.86
N LEU A 76 1.24 4.86 13.31
CA LEU A 76 0.63 3.59 12.93
C LEU A 76 -0.54 3.84 11.98
N ILE A 77 -0.51 3.24 10.80
CA ILE A 77 -1.63 3.27 9.85
C ILE A 77 -2.35 1.94 9.89
N VAL A 78 -3.61 1.97 10.32
CA VAL A 78 -4.52 0.82 10.31
C VAL A 78 -5.33 0.87 9.02
N VAL A 79 -4.96 0.03 8.06
CA VAL A 79 -5.48 0.06 6.70
C VAL A 79 -6.73 -0.81 6.62
N ASP A 80 -7.88 -0.18 6.32
CA ASP A 80 -9.14 -0.77 5.87
C ASP A 80 -9.63 -2.00 6.69
N MET A 81 -9.51 -1.95 8.00
CA MET A 81 -9.99 -3.03 8.88
C MET A 81 -11.53 -2.97 9.03
N GLN A 82 -12.21 -3.07 7.88
CA GLN A 82 -13.67 -2.97 7.73
C GLN A 82 -14.34 -4.35 7.72
N ASN A 83 -15.62 -4.39 8.10
CA ASN A 83 -16.37 -5.66 8.20
C ASN A 83 -16.39 -6.43 6.87
N ASP A 84 -16.56 -5.74 5.72
CA ASP A 84 -16.59 -6.42 4.41
C ASP A 84 -15.29 -7.15 4.07
N PHE A 85 -14.13 -6.67 4.54
CA PHE A 85 -12.83 -7.32 4.32
C PHE A 85 -12.47 -8.37 5.36
N ILE A 86 -13.11 -8.33 6.54
CA ILE A 86 -12.80 -9.27 7.64
C ILE A 86 -13.66 -10.53 7.54
N ASP A 87 -14.99 -10.40 7.62
CA ASP A 87 -15.94 -11.51 7.64
C ASP A 87 -17.18 -11.27 6.75
N GLY A 88 -17.21 -10.14 6.01
CA GLY A 88 -18.29 -9.76 5.09
C GLY A 88 -18.06 -10.21 3.65
N ALA A 89 -18.41 -9.35 2.69
CA ALA A 89 -18.48 -9.68 1.25
C ALA A 89 -17.16 -10.21 0.65
N LEU A 90 -16.01 -9.73 1.15
CA LEU A 90 -14.65 -10.11 0.72
C LEU A 90 -13.82 -10.70 1.87
N GLY A 91 -14.50 -11.15 2.94
CA GLY A 91 -13.84 -11.68 4.14
C GLY A 91 -13.07 -12.96 3.89
N THR A 92 -11.98 -13.15 4.65
CA THR A 92 -11.14 -14.35 4.61
C THR A 92 -10.80 -14.83 6.02
N PRO A 93 -10.53 -16.14 6.23
CA PRO A 93 -10.07 -16.64 7.53
C PRO A 93 -8.79 -15.94 8.01
N GLU A 94 -7.89 -15.60 7.11
CA GLU A 94 -6.65 -14.88 7.39
C GLU A 94 -6.92 -13.46 7.89
N ALA A 95 -7.90 -12.76 7.29
CA ALA A 95 -8.33 -11.42 7.73
C ALA A 95 -8.93 -11.46 9.15
N VAL A 96 -9.76 -12.46 9.45
CA VAL A 96 -10.29 -12.66 10.82
C VAL A 96 -9.16 -12.92 11.81
N ALA A 97 -8.17 -13.73 11.43
CA ALA A 97 -7.07 -14.14 12.31
C ALA A 97 -6.14 -12.99 12.72
N ILE A 98 -6.04 -11.91 11.94
CA ILE A 98 -5.19 -10.77 12.30
C ILE A 98 -5.86 -9.76 13.23
N VAL A 99 -7.19 -9.74 13.35
CA VAL A 99 -7.92 -8.75 14.17
C VAL A 99 -7.37 -8.63 15.59
N PRO A 100 -7.15 -9.71 16.36
CA PRO A 100 -6.60 -9.60 17.72
C PRO A 100 -5.16 -9.06 17.74
N ARG A 101 -4.37 -9.35 16.70
CA ARG A 101 -2.98 -8.86 16.61
C ARG A 101 -2.95 -7.36 16.31
N VAL A 102 -3.82 -6.91 15.40
CA VAL A 102 -3.99 -5.48 15.10
C VAL A 102 -4.49 -4.74 16.33
N GLU A 103 -5.46 -5.31 17.07
CA GLU A 103 -5.94 -4.73 18.33
C GLU A 103 -4.80 -4.55 19.34
N GLN A 104 -4.00 -5.59 19.56
CA GLN A 104 -2.84 -5.52 20.45
C GLN A 104 -1.83 -4.47 19.98
N LYS A 105 -1.49 -4.48 18.68
CA LYS A 105 -0.56 -3.49 18.08
C LYS A 105 -1.02 -2.06 18.32
N ILE A 106 -2.31 -1.75 18.16
CA ILE A 106 -2.88 -0.43 18.40
C ILE A 106 -2.73 -0.04 19.90
N ARG A 107 -3.07 -0.95 20.81
CA ARG A 107 -2.99 -0.67 22.26
C ARG A 107 -1.58 -0.43 22.77
N GLU A 108 -0.59 -1.08 22.17
CA GLU A 108 0.81 -1.01 22.59
C GLU A 108 1.63 0.03 21.81
N PHE A 109 1.05 0.63 20.77
CA PHE A 109 1.79 1.53 19.90
C PHE A 109 2.09 2.88 20.60
N PRO A 110 3.36 3.29 20.68
CA PRO A 110 3.75 4.48 21.47
C PRO A 110 3.63 5.80 20.68
N GLY A 111 2.71 5.89 19.71
CA GLY A 111 2.60 7.01 18.81
C GLY A 111 1.17 7.26 18.33
N LYS A 112 1.04 8.04 17.27
CA LYS A 112 -0.25 8.40 16.68
C LYS A 112 -0.80 7.24 15.83
N VAL A 113 -2.08 6.93 15.98
CA VAL A 113 -2.79 5.91 15.21
C VAL A 113 -3.77 6.57 14.24
N ILE A 114 -3.68 6.22 12.96
CA ILE A 114 -4.55 6.72 11.89
C ILE A 114 -5.21 5.54 11.20
N PHE A 115 -6.54 5.62 11.04
CA PHE A 115 -7.30 4.60 10.32
C PHE A 115 -7.65 5.08 8.91
N THR A 116 -7.64 4.16 7.95
CA THR A 116 -8.25 4.38 6.63
C THR A 116 -9.48 3.52 6.46
N ARG A 117 -10.37 3.94 5.56
CA ARG A 117 -11.53 3.16 5.12
C ARG A 117 -11.64 3.22 3.62
N ASP A 118 -11.70 2.07 2.99
CA ASP A 118 -12.13 1.99 1.61
C ASP A 118 -13.60 2.40 1.49
N THR A 119 -13.93 3.22 0.50
CA THR A 119 -15.23 3.86 0.46
C THR A 119 -15.78 3.95 -0.96
N HIS A 120 -16.81 3.18 -1.22
CA HIS A 120 -17.51 3.17 -2.51
C HIS A 120 -18.91 3.78 -2.41
N GLY A 121 -19.40 4.25 -3.54
CA GLY A 121 -20.78 4.71 -3.69
C GLY A 121 -21.71 3.59 -4.18
N GLU A 122 -23.02 3.87 -4.17
CA GLU A 122 -24.05 2.92 -4.61
C GLU A 122 -23.86 2.41 -6.06
N ARG A 123 -23.21 3.21 -6.92
CA ARG A 123 -22.93 2.84 -8.30
C ARG A 123 -21.57 2.13 -8.48
N TYR A 124 -21.12 1.41 -7.46
CA TYR A 124 -19.82 0.69 -7.48
C TYR A 124 -19.63 -0.15 -8.75
N LEU A 125 -20.64 -0.92 -9.17
CA LEU A 125 -20.56 -1.79 -10.36
C LEU A 125 -20.33 -1.06 -11.69
N GLU A 126 -20.56 0.24 -11.74
CA GLU A 126 -20.30 1.08 -12.92
C GLU A 126 -18.84 1.58 -12.96
N THR A 127 -18.12 1.48 -11.86
CA THR A 127 -16.72 1.92 -11.74
C THR A 127 -15.76 0.99 -12.47
N GLN A 128 -14.54 1.44 -12.67
CA GLN A 128 -13.44 0.61 -13.22
C GLN A 128 -13.18 -0.60 -12.33
N GLU A 129 -13.16 -0.42 -11.02
CA GLU A 129 -12.96 -1.46 -10.04
C GLU A 129 -14.11 -2.45 -10.03
N GLY A 130 -15.36 -1.98 -9.99
CA GLY A 130 -16.54 -2.85 -10.01
C GLY A 130 -16.69 -3.68 -11.27
N LYS A 131 -16.08 -3.27 -12.40
CA LYS A 131 -16.01 -4.09 -13.63
C LYS A 131 -15.00 -5.22 -13.52
N HIS A 132 -13.94 -5.06 -12.72
CA HIS A 132 -12.92 -6.09 -12.50
C HIS A 132 -13.29 -7.01 -11.33
N LEU A 133 -13.89 -6.46 -10.28
CA LEU A 133 -14.36 -7.16 -9.09
C LEU A 133 -15.86 -6.88 -8.90
N PRO A 134 -16.77 -7.63 -9.53
CA PRO A 134 -18.21 -7.33 -9.49
C PRO A 134 -18.87 -7.81 -8.18
N VAL A 135 -18.25 -7.48 -7.06
CA VAL A 135 -18.74 -7.74 -5.70
C VAL A 135 -18.87 -6.42 -4.97
N PRO A 136 -20.08 -5.86 -4.81
CA PRO A 136 -20.26 -4.64 -4.04
C PRO A 136 -19.76 -4.82 -2.60
N HIS A 137 -18.89 -3.92 -2.16
CA HIS A 137 -18.31 -3.93 -0.82
C HIS A 137 -18.00 -2.50 -0.39
N CYS A 138 -17.82 -2.30 0.89
CA CYS A 138 -17.48 -1.00 1.49
C CYS A 138 -18.33 0.17 0.96
N ILE A 139 -19.62 -0.10 0.70
CA ILE A 139 -20.56 0.93 0.26
C ILE A 139 -20.82 1.86 1.44
N LYS A 140 -20.57 3.15 1.27
CA LYS A 140 -20.66 4.16 2.34
C LYS A 140 -21.99 4.11 3.08
N GLY A 141 -21.91 4.07 4.42
CA GLY A 141 -23.06 4.01 5.31
C GLY A 141 -23.66 2.61 5.53
N THR A 142 -23.08 1.56 4.93
CA THR A 142 -23.46 0.16 5.21
C THR A 142 -22.63 -0.40 6.36
N LYS A 143 -23.12 -1.47 6.99
CA LYS A 143 -22.37 -2.19 8.03
C LYS A 143 -21.04 -2.74 7.50
N GLY A 144 -20.99 -3.17 6.25
CA GLY A 144 -19.76 -3.66 5.63
C GLY A 144 -18.66 -2.61 5.53
N TRP A 145 -19.04 -1.35 5.31
CA TRP A 145 -18.12 -0.20 5.27
C TRP A 145 -17.57 0.20 6.64
N GLU A 146 -18.28 -0.10 7.73
CA GLU A 146 -17.83 0.25 9.08
C GLU A 146 -16.55 -0.51 9.45
N ILE A 147 -15.68 0.13 10.23
CA ILE A 147 -14.53 -0.54 10.85
C ILE A 147 -15.08 -1.59 11.83
N CYS A 148 -14.40 -2.74 11.94
CA CYS A 148 -14.84 -3.79 12.84
C CYS A 148 -14.95 -3.28 14.29
N PRO A 149 -15.94 -3.69 15.06
CA PRO A 149 -16.27 -3.11 16.37
C PRO A 149 -15.11 -3.14 17.38
N GLN A 150 -14.27 -4.18 17.34
CA GLN A 150 -13.13 -4.32 18.25
C GLN A 150 -12.10 -3.20 18.05
N LEU A 151 -11.88 -2.79 16.80
CA LEU A 151 -10.90 -1.77 16.45
C LEU A 151 -11.52 -0.37 16.45
N GLU A 152 -12.81 -0.24 16.09
CA GLU A 152 -13.53 1.02 16.17
C GLU A 152 -13.51 1.61 17.58
N ALA A 153 -13.59 0.75 18.61
CA ALA A 153 -13.51 1.15 20.02
C ALA A 153 -12.15 1.77 20.42
N LEU A 154 -11.10 1.58 19.59
CA LEU A 154 -9.74 2.10 19.82
C LEU A 154 -9.42 3.34 18.96
N ARG A 155 -10.32 3.71 18.08
CA ARG A 155 -10.12 4.84 17.18
C ARG A 155 -10.40 6.17 17.88
N GLU A 156 -9.40 7.02 17.95
CA GLU A 156 -9.50 8.33 18.63
C GLU A 156 -9.88 9.48 17.67
N ALA A 157 -9.59 9.33 16.38
CA ALA A 157 -9.83 10.35 15.37
C ALA A 157 -10.66 9.80 14.21
N GLU A 158 -11.24 10.67 13.38
CA GLU A 158 -11.95 10.24 12.18
C GLU A 158 -11.04 9.45 11.23
N ALA A 159 -11.56 8.34 10.69
CA ALA A 159 -10.87 7.58 9.69
C ALA A 159 -10.81 8.35 8.35
N ILE A 160 -9.74 8.15 7.61
CA ILE A 160 -9.58 8.73 6.27
C ILE A 160 -10.33 7.85 5.27
N ASP A 161 -11.46 8.34 4.77
CA ASP A 161 -12.16 7.71 3.67
C ASP A 161 -11.35 7.87 2.38
N LYS A 162 -11.06 6.78 1.69
CA LYS A 162 -10.36 6.74 0.41
C LYS A 162 -11.23 6.07 -0.65
N VAL A 163 -11.13 6.52 -1.89
CA VAL A 163 -11.88 6.02 -3.05
C VAL A 163 -10.99 5.23 -4.03
N THR A 164 -9.76 4.99 -3.63
CA THR A 164 -8.72 4.25 -4.37
C THR A 164 -7.89 3.44 -3.40
N PHE A 165 -7.11 2.47 -3.89
CA PHE A 165 -6.31 1.58 -3.04
C PHE A 165 -5.30 2.33 -2.18
N GLY A 166 -4.57 3.30 -2.73
CA GLY A 166 -3.73 4.23 -1.98
C GLY A 166 -4.49 5.54 -1.69
N SER A 167 -4.13 6.25 -0.63
CA SER A 167 -4.75 7.50 -0.21
C SER A 167 -3.80 8.69 -0.39
N GLU A 168 -4.05 9.52 -1.41
CA GLU A 168 -3.32 10.78 -1.57
C GLU A 168 -3.50 11.68 -0.34
N LYS A 169 -4.74 11.78 0.18
CA LYS A 169 -5.05 12.55 1.40
C LYS A 169 -4.22 12.12 2.60
N LEU A 170 -3.94 10.81 2.76
CA LEU A 170 -3.06 10.31 3.81
C LEU A 170 -1.62 10.77 3.58
N GLY A 171 -1.14 10.70 2.34
CA GLY A 171 0.20 11.17 1.97
C GLY A 171 0.40 12.64 2.23
N GLU A 172 -0.55 13.48 1.81
CA GLU A 172 -0.54 14.94 2.05
C GLU A 172 -0.57 15.28 3.55
N LEU A 173 -1.44 14.60 4.32
CA LEU A 173 -1.55 14.76 5.76
C LEU A 173 -0.21 14.49 6.44
N LEU A 174 0.41 13.35 6.15
CA LEU A 174 1.66 12.95 6.79
C LEU A 174 2.84 13.81 6.34
N GLN A 175 2.85 14.27 5.09
CA GLN A 175 3.85 15.23 4.64
C GLN A 175 3.75 16.57 5.41
N GLU A 176 2.53 17.04 5.64
CA GLU A 176 2.31 18.26 6.43
C GLU A 176 2.66 18.07 7.92
N GLU A 177 2.35 16.90 8.50
CA GLU A 177 2.75 16.57 9.87
C GLU A 177 4.26 16.48 10.01
N ASN A 178 4.94 15.83 9.07
CA ASN A 178 6.40 15.71 9.07
C ASN A 178 7.14 17.09 8.99
N ARG A 179 6.50 18.10 8.40
CA ARG A 179 7.03 19.47 8.41
C ARG A 179 6.94 20.15 9.78
N LYS A 180 5.96 19.75 10.59
CA LYS A 180 5.71 20.34 11.93
C LYS A 180 6.49 19.61 13.01
N GLU A 181 6.48 18.31 12.98
CA GLU A 181 7.19 17.42 13.89
C GLU A 181 7.70 16.22 13.09
N GLN A 182 9.02 16.01 13.09
CA GLN A 182 9.63 14.95 12.28
C GLN A 182 9.04 13.59 12.62
N ILE A 183 8.67 12.83 11.58
CA ILE A 183 8.20 11.45 11.72
C ILE A 183 9.41 10.53 11.76
N GLU A 184 9.55 9.78 12.85
CA GLU A 184 10.62 8.79 13.06
C GLU A 184 10.44 7.58 12.13
N ASP A 185 9.25 7.00 12.14
CA ASP A 185 8.84 5.90 11.25
C ASP A 185 7.31 5.86 11.05
N ILE A 186 6.89 5.17 9.99
CA ILE A 186 5.49 4.91 9.70
C ILE A 186 5.29 3.40 9.58
N THR A 187 4.51 2.81 10.47
CA THR A 187 4.15 1.39 10.44
C THR A 187 2.77 1.20 9.84
N LEU A 188 2.61 0.26 8.90
CA LEU A 188 1.32 -0.11 8.32
C LEU A 188 0.91 -1.52 8.78
N VAL A 189 -0.38 -1.66 9.09
CA VAL A 189 -1.06 -2.92 9.41
C VAL A 189 -2.41 -2.96 8.71
N GLY A 190 -3.01 -4.14 8.56
CA GLY A 190 -4.40 -4.28 8.06
C GLY A 190 -4.54 -4.98 6.71
N LEU A 191 -5.53 -4.55 5.92
CA LEU A 191 -6.07 -5.28 4.76
C LEU A 191 -6.13 -4.42 3.49
N CYS A 192 -6.02 -5.00 2.29
CA CYS A 192 -5.32 -6.27 2.06
C CYS A 192 -3.85 -5.97 1.77
N THR A 193 -2.93 -6.83 2.22
CA THR A 193 -1.48 -6.66 2.03
C THR A 193 -1.11 -6.37 0.58
N ASP A 194 -1.73 -7.11 -0.35
CA ASP A 194 -1.48 -7.13 -1.79
C ASP A 194 -2.28 -6.09 -2.58
N ILE A 195 -3.10 -5.27 -1.92
CA ILE A 195 -3.92 -4.23 -2.55
C ILE A 195 -3.71 -2.89 -1.83
N CYS A 196 -4.46 -2.63 -0.75
CA CYS A 196 -4.46 -1.32 -0.09
C CYS A 196 -3.19 -1.06 0.74
N VAL A 197 -2.64 -2.08 1.43
CA VAL A 197 -1.42 -1.92 2.24
C VAL A 197 -0.23 -1.58 1.35
N ILE A 198 0.06 -2.39 0.32
CA ILE A 198 1.17 -2.12 -0.61
C ILE A 198 0.99 -0.77 -1.33
N SER A 199 -0.24 -0.43 -1.74
CA SER A 199 -0.52 0.83 -2.44
C SER A 199 -0.23 2.04 -1.54
N ASN A 200 -0.65 2.01 -0.27
CA ASN A 200 -0.35 3.07 0.68
C ASN A 200 1.15 3.11 1.02
N ALA A 201 1.78 1.96 1.24
CA ALA A 201 3.20 1.90 1.58
C ALA A 201 4.09 2.52 0.48
N LEU A 202 3.83 2.19 -0.80
CA LEU A 202 4.54 2.75 -1.95
C LEU A 202 4.25 4.23 -2.14
N LEU A 203 2.99 4.64 -1.95
CA LEU A 203 2.60 6.05 -2.06
C LEU A 203 3.26 6.89 -0.95
N LEU A 204 3.24 6.42 0.29
CA LEU A 204 3.91 7.09 1.41
C LEU A 204 5.43 7.19 1.19
N LYS A 205 6.06 6.15 0.62
CA LYS A 205 7.47 6.21 0.25
C LYS A 205 7.76 7.29 -0.80
N ALA A 206 6.81 7.62 -1.68
CA ALA A 206 6.94 8.72 -2.64
C ALA A 206 6.75 10.10 -1.98
N PHE A 207 5.82 10.22 -1.02
CA PHE A 207 5.60 11.48 -0.28
C PHE A 207 6.71 11.80 0.73
N LEU A 208 7.26 10.76 1.36
CA LEU A 208 8.22 10.84 2.46
C LEU A 208 9.40 9.88 2.19
N PRO A 209 10.25 10.18 1.19
CA PRO A 209 11.30 9.26 0.72
C PRO A 209 12.35 8.93 1.79
N GLU A 210 12.60 9.82 2.72
CA GLU A 210 13.60 9.65 3.78
C GLU A 210 13.03 9.02 5.06
N THR A 211 11.68 9.02 5.23
CA THR A 211 11.06 8.40 6.41
C THR A 211 11.01 6.87 6.23
N PRO A 212 11.46 6.10 7.23
CA PRO A 212 11.31 4.64 7.24
C PRO A 212 9.84 4.24 7.17
N ILE A 213 9.49 3.40 6.19
CA ILE A 213 8.17 2.78 6.07
C ILE A 213 8.30 1.31 6.47
N ILE A 214 7.45 0.86 7.38
CA ILE A 214 7.45 -0.47 7.96
C ILE A 214 6.08 -1.11 7.67
N VAL A 215 6.06 -2.37 7.31
CA VAL A 215 4.84 -3.19 7.25
C VAL A 215 4.99 -4.34 8.23
N ASP A 216 4.12 -4.40 9.23
CA ASP A 216 4.04 -5.53 10.17
C ASP A 216 3.23 -6.65 9.53
N ALA A 217 3.93 -7.59 8.91
CA ALA A 217 3.31 -8.70 8.17
C ALA A 217 2.47 -9.61 9.08
N SER A 218 2.77 -9.69 10.38
CA SER A 218 1.99 -10.47 11.34
C SER A 218 0.61 -9.87 11.61
N CYS A 219 0.46 -8.58 11.35
CA CYS A 219 -0.76 -7.79 11.48
C CYS A 219 -1.39 -7.46 10.12
N CYS A 220 -0.99 -8.14 9.04
CA CYS A 220 -1.54 -7.97 7.70
C CYS A 220 -2.03 -9.31 7.13
N ALA A 221 -3.04 -9.26 6.26
CA ALA A 221 -3.47 -10.40 5.45
C ALA A 221 -3.74 -9.96 4.02
N GLY A 222 -3.38 -10.80 3.05
CA GLY A 222 -3.69 -10.61 1.63
C GLY A 222 -4.96 -11.34 1.21
N VAL A 223 -5.36 -11.16 -0.04
CA VAL A 223 -6.48 -11.91 -0.65
C VAL A 223 -6.22 -13.42 -0.57
N THR A 224 -4.96 -13.82 -0.71
CA THR A 224 -4.49 -15.19 -0.49
C THR A 224 -3.14 -15.18 0.25
N PRO A 225 -2.76 -16.27 0.95
CA PRO A 225 -1.43 -16.36 1.56
C PRO A 225 -0.29 -16.17 0.54
N LYS A 226 -0.48 -16.63 -0.70
CA LYS A 226 0.50 -16.48 -1.77
C LYS A 226 0.65 -15.03 -2.22
N SER A 227 -0.45 -14.33 -2.46
CA SER A 227 -0.39 -12.93 -2.89
C SER A 227 0.10 -12.02 -1.77
N HIS A 228 -0.19 -12.33 -0.50
CA HIS A 228 0.40 -11.69 0.67
C HIS A 228 1.94 -11.72 0.62
N GLU A 229 2.55 -12.91 0.51
CA GLU A 229 4.01 -13.04 0.44
C GLU A 229 4.60 -12.34 -0.80
N THR A 230 3.92 -12.44 -1.94
CA THR A 230 4.36 -11.74 -3.17
C THR A 230 4.39 -10.22 -2.98
N ALA A 231 3.39 -9.65 -2.30
CA ALA A 231 3.34 -8.22 -2.02
C ALA A 231 4.44 -7.79 -1.02
N LEU A 232 4.68 -8.60 0.01
CA LEU A 232 5.77 -8.35 0.95
C LEU A 232 7.14 -8.35 0.26
N ASP A 233 7.37 -9.31 -0.65
CA ASP A 233 8.61 -9.37 -1.43
C ASP A 233 8.76 -8.15 -2.35
N ALA A 234 7.68 -7.73 -3.02
CA ALA A 234 7.69 -6.53 -3.85
C ALA A 234 8.00 -5.26 -3.03
N MET A 235 7.40 -5.12 -1.86
CA MET A 235 7.64 -3.99 -0.97
C MET A 235 9.09 -3.92 -0.47
N ARG A 236 9.73 -5.07 -0.16
CA ARG A 236 11.15 -5.12 0.20
C ARG A 236 12.05 -4.57 -0.90
N MET A 237 11.75 -4.89 -2.17
CA MET A 237 12.50 -4.35 -3.31
C MET A 237 12.38 -2.83 -3.44
N CYS A 238 11.28 -2.26 -2.90
CA CYS A 238 11.04 -0.81 -2.87
C CYS A 238 11.51 -0.15 -1.56
N GLN A 239 12.40 -0.79 -0.80
CA GLN A 239 12.98 -0.28 0.45
C GLN A 239 11.96 -0.06 1.57
N ILE A 240 10.90 -0.85 1.59
CA ILE A 240 9.95 -0.91 2.70
C ILE A 240 10.38 -2.03 3.64
N ASN A 241 10.49 -1.72 4.92
CA ASN A 241 10.89 -2.68 5.95
C ASN A 241 9.72 -3.62 6.27
N ILE A 242 9.97 -4.92 6.27
CA ILE A 242 8.96 -5.92 6.61
C ILE A 242 9.31 -6.57 7.95
N GLU A 243 8.47 -6.35 8.95
CA GLU A 243 8.53 -7.01 10.27
C GLU A 243 7.60 -8.23 10.29
N ARG A 244 7.90 -9.22 11.17
CA ARG A 244 7.10 -10.45 11.34
C ARG A 244 6.95 -10.83 12.80
#